data_d92ae9da303ebbb72474944ac4ae1913
#
_entry.id   d92ae9da303ebbb72474944ac4ae1913
#
_cell.length_a   1.000
_cell.length_b   1.000
_cell.length_c   1.000
_cell.angle_alpha   90.00
_cell.angle_beta   90.00
_cell.angle_gamma   90.00
#
_symmetry.space_group_name_H-M   'P 1'
#
loop_
_entity.id
_entity.type
_entity.pdbx_description
1 polymer ?
#
loop_
_entity_poly.entity_id
_entity_poly.type
_entity_poly.pdbx_seq_one_letter_code
_entity_poly.pdbx_strand_id
1 'polypeptide(L)'
;VGTLISIAPLSSSSLKVWIKNKEKELNIEIKQEALQLLIEKTEGNLMATLQEIRKLSLVYPSEKIDLDKMKKSITGSSKYTIFDFSNAFVSRNTSKAIQVLESLKVEGTPETLIIWALTRELNNLFKVSKSGSTKGIWGPRNYLDSLAKTSKEVDRYKILKAYKRIAFIDSCIKGFNKQNPWLGIRELTLTF
;
A
#
# COMPACT_ATOMS: atom_id res chain seq x y z
N VAL A 1 10.79 26.76 -27.26
CA VAL A 1 9.47 26.96 -26.62
C VAL A 1 8.89 25.58 -26.41
N GLY A 2 8.70 25.17 -25.18
CA GLY A 2 8.09 23.87 -24.82
C GLY A 2 6.63 24.07 -24.42
N THR A 3 5.76 23.07 -24.70
CA THR A 3 4.38 23.06 -24.26
C THR A 3 4.27 22.17 -23.03
N LEU A 4 3.76 22.73 -21.92
CA LEU A 4 3.48 21.97 -20.69
C LEU A 4 2.06 21.38 -20.80
N ILE A 5 1.96 20.07 -20.83
CA ILE A 5 0.68 19.35 -20.76
C ILE A 5 0.51 18.80 -19.36
N SER A 6 -0.49 19.33 -18.63
CA SER A 6 -0.86 18.84 -17.30
C SER A 6 -1.94 17.77 -17.41
N ILE A 7 -1.67 16.56 -16.94
CA ILE A 7 -2.63 15.46 -16.91
C ILE A 7 -3.06 15.27 -15.45
N ALA A 8 -4.30 15.65 -15.15
CA ALA A 8 -4.89 15.44 -13.83
C ALA A 8 -5.41 14.00 -13.66
N PRO A 9 -5.36 13.43 -12.44
CA PRO A 9 -6.02 12.17 -12.14
C PRO A 9 -7.53 12.24 -12.45
N LEU A 10 -8.10 11.13 -12.90
CA LEU A 10 -9.54 11.06 -13.16
C LEU A 10 -10.34 11.22 -11.87
N SER A 11 -11.43 11.99 -11.92
CA SER A 11 -12.42 11.98 -10.85
C SER A 11 -13.11 10.61 -10.75
N SER A 12 -13.74 10.30 -9.61
CA SER A 12 -14.47 9.04 -9.44
C SER A 12 -15.59 8.83 -10.47
N SER A 13 -16.23 9.92 -10.92
CA SER A 13 -17.24 9.85 -11.99
C SER A 13 -16.61 9.56 -13.35
N SER A 14 -15.53 10.26 -13.69
CA SER A 14 -14.79 10.05 -14.94
C SER A 14 -14.17 8.66 -15.02
N LEU A 15 -13.70 8.11 -13.89
CA LEU A 15 -13.18 6.75 -13.81
C LEU A 15 -14.26 5.71 -14.14
N LYS A 16 -15.48 5.87 -13.61
CA LYS A 16 -16.61 4.97 -13.95
C LYS A 16 -16.94 4.98 -15.44
N VAL A 17 -16.97 6.15 -16.05
CA VAL A 17 -17.22 6.29 -17.50
C VAL A 17 -16.09 5.62 -18.30
N TRP A 18 -14.84 5.81 -17.88
CA TRP A 18 -13.68 5.19 -18.52
C TRP A 18 -13.73 3.66 -18.43
N ILE A 19 -14.10 3.10 -17.25
CA ILE A 19 -14.27 1.66 -17.07
C ILE A 19 -15.37 1.13 -18.01
N LYS A 20 -16.50 1.80 -18.09
CA LYS A 20 -17.60 1.42 -19.00
C LYS A 20 -17.19 1.38 -20.48
N ASN A 21 -16.32 2.28 -20.90
CA ASN A 21 -15.76 2.23 -22.24
C ASN A 21 -14.84 1.01 -22.43
N LYS A 22 -14.02 0.67 -21.41
CA LYS A 22 -13.17 -0.52 -21.44
C LYS A 22 -13.94 -1.83 -21.39
N GLU A 23 -15.07 -1.89 -20.68
CA GLU A 23 -16.00 -3.02 -20.71
C GLU A 23 -16.51 -3.30 -22.14
N LYS A 24 -16.88 -2.24 -22.88
CA LYS A 24 -17.31 -2.35 -24.29
C LYS A 24 -16.18 -2.83 -25.21
N GLU A 25 -14.98 -2.25 -25.06
CA GLU A 25 -13.80 -2.63 -25.85
C GLU A 25 -13.42 -4.11 -25.66
N LEU A 26 -13.57 -4.63 -24.43
CA LEU A 26 -13.16 -5.97 -24.05
C LEU A 26 -14.34 -6.98 -24.02
N ASN A 27 -15.52 -6.55 -24.47
CA ASN A 27 -16.74 -7.37 -24.53
C ASN A 27 -17.08 -8.10 -23.22
N ILE A 28 -17.03 -7.38 -22.11
CA ILE A 28 -17.44 -7.88 -20.78
C ILE A 28 -18.44 -6.90 -20.15
N GLU A 29 -19.21 -7.39 -19.17
CA GLU A 29 -20.14 -6.59 -18.38
C GLU A 29 -19.82 -6.75 -16.90
N ILE A 30 -19.52 -5.66 -16.20
CA ILE A 30 -19.25 -5.67 -14.75
C ILE A 30 -20.46 -5.13 -13.99
N LYS A 31 -21.00 -5.95 -13.08
CA LYS A 31 -22.12 -5.52 -12.22
C LYS A 31 -21.70 -4.41 -11.28
N GLN A 32 -22.65 -3.57 -10.86
CA GLN A 32 -22.42 -2.38 -10.03
C GLN A 32 -21.60 -2.66 -8.75
N GLU A 33 -21.91 -3.75 -8.06
CA GLU A 33 -21.20 -4.14 -6.82
C GLU A 33 -19.75 -4.55 -7.09
N ALA A 34 -19.53 -5.30 -8.17
CA ALA A 34 -18.19 -5.70 -8.63
C ALA A 34 -17.37 -4.48 -9.08
N LEU A 35 -17.99 -3.53 -9.79
CA LEU A 35 -17.37 -2.28 -10.20
C LEU A 35 -16.92 -1.46 -8.99
N GLN A 36 -17.74 -1.38 -7.95
CA GLN A 36 -17.38 -0.66 -6.72
C GLN A 36 -16.16 -1.30 -6.05
N LEU A 37 -16.13 -2.62 -5.95
CA LEU A 37 -14.98 -3.36 -5.40
C LEU A 37 -13.70 -3.15 -6.23
N LEU A 38 -13.80 -3.15 -7.57
CA LEU A 38 -12.68 -2.89 -8.46
C LEU A 38 -12.08 -1.51 -8.22
N ILE A 39 -12.92 -0.46 -8.16
CA ILE A 39 -12.49 0.91 -7.93
C ILE A 39 -11.82 1.05 -6.55
N GLU A 40 -12.40 0.44 -5.52
CA GLU A 40 -11.84 0.45 -4.17
C GLU A 40 -10.46 -0.21 -4.12
N LYS A 41 -10.32 -1.37 -4.76
CA LYS A 41 -9.07 -2.14 -4.73
C LYS A 41 -7.96 -1.58 -5.61
N THR A 42 -8.31 -0.89 -6.68
CA THR A 42 -7.32 -0.24 -7.56
C THR A 42 -7.01 1.20 -7.18
N GLU A 43 -7.74 1.76 -6.18
CA GLU A 43 -7.52 3.13 -5.64
C GLU A 43 -7.40 4.21 -6.72
N GLY A 44 -8.07 4.03 -7.85
CA GLY A 44 -8.02 4.95 -9.00
C GLY A 44 -6.79 4.79 -9.89
N ASN A 45 -5.96 3.79 -9.67
CA ASN A 45 -4.84 3.46 -10.57
C ASN A 45 -5.37 2.87 -11.89
N LEU A 46 -5.35 3.68 -12.96
CA LEU A 46 -5.88 3.30 -14.28
C LEU A 46 -5.21 2.07 -14.88
N MET A 47 -3.89 1.91 -14.69
CA MET A 47 -3.17 0.74 -15.22
C MET A 47 -3.54 -0.52 -14.47
N ALA A 48 -3.63 -0.47 -13.14
CA ALA A 48 -4.10 -1.60 -12.34
C ALA A 48 -5.55 -1.96 -12.70
N THR A 49 -6.42 -0.95 -12.83
CA THR A 49 -7.82 -1.15 -13.25
C THR A 49 -7.90 -1.81 -14.63
N LEU A 50 -7.11 -1.33 -15.60
CA LEU A 50 -7.09 -1.90 -16.95
C LEU A 50 -6.60 -3.36 -16.96
N GLN A 51 -5.56 -3.65 -16.19
CA GLN A 51 -5.01 -5.01 -16.08
C GLN A 51 -6.04 -5.98 -15.48
N GLU A 52 -6.77 -5.56 -14.44
CA GLU A 52 -7.83 -6.37 -13.85
C GLU A 52 -8.98 -6.62 -14.83
N ILE A 53 -9.43 -5.59 -15.56
CA ILE A 53 -10.49 -5.74 -16.57
C ILE A 53 -10.03 -6.69 -17.69
N ARG A 54 -8.79 -6.56 -18.19
CA ARG A 54 -8.22 -7.46 -19.20
C ARG A 54 -8.13 -8.89 -18.67
N LYS A 55 -7.67 -9.09 -17.45
CA LYS A 55 -7.61 -10.41 -16.83
C LYS A 55 -9.01 -11.03 -16.73
N LEU A 56 -10.00 -10.25 -16.28
CA LEU A 56 -11.39 -10.69 -16.20
C LEU A 56 -11.94 -11.09 -17.57
N SER A 57 -11.66 -10.34 -18.64
CA SER A 57 -12.09 -10.67 -20.00
C SER A 57 -11.48 -11.96 -20.54
N LEU A 58 -10.27 -12.31 -20.08
CA LEU A 58 -9.62 -13.57 -20.47
C LEU A 58 -10.13 -14.76 -19.65
N VAL A 59 -10.39 -14.57 -18.37
CA VAL A 59 -10.84 -15.63 -17.45
C VAL A 59 -12.34 -15.93 -17.62
N TYR A 60 -13.13 -14.92 -17.94
CA TYR A 60 -14.61 -15.01 -18.07
C TYR A 60 -15.08 -14.38 -19.38
N PRO A 61 -14.73 -14.97 -20.52
CA PRO A 61 -15.06 -14.40 -21.83
C PRO A 61 -16.58 -14.31 -22.04
N SER A 62 -17.07 -13.12 -22.39
CA SER A 62 -18.49 -12.83 -22.63
C SER A 62 -19.44 -13.11 -21.46
N GLU A 63 -18.91 -13.23 -20.24
CA GLU A 63 -19.73 -13.43 -19.04
C GLU A 63 -19.95 -12.12 -18.28
N LYS A 64 -21.07 -12.09 -17.52
CA LYS A 64 -21.26 -10.99 -16.54
C LYS A 64 -20.41 -11.22 -15.30
N ILE A 65 -19.65 -10.21 -14.94
CA ILE A 65 -18.76 -10.23 -13.77
C ILE A 65 -19.57 -9.75 -12.55
N ASP A 66 -19.87 -10.68 -11.68
CA ASP A 66 -20.48 -10.42 -10.38
C ASP A 66 -19.42 -10.22 -9.29
N LEU A 67 -19.89 -9.98 -8.05
CA LEU A 67 -19.03 -9.73 -6.91
C LEU A 67 -18.12 -10.93 -6.59
N ASP A 68 -18.61 -12.17 -6.77
CA ASP A 68 -17.83 -13.37 -6.44
C ASP A 68 -16.71 -13.63 -7.43
N LYS A 69 -16.98 -13.46 -8.74
CA LYS A 69 -15.96 -13.52 -9.78
C LYS A 69 -14.92 -12.43 -9.59
N MET A 70 -15.35 -11.21 -9.28
CA MET A 70 -14.45 -10.10 -8.98
C MET A 70 -13.57 -10.39 -7.76
N LYS A 71 -14.14 -10.90 -6.66
CA LYS A 71 -13.37 -11.29 -5.47
C LYS A 71 -12.32 -12.34 -5.82
N LYS A 72 -12.68 -13.40 -6.54
CA LYS A 72 -11.75 -14.45 -6.96
C LYS A 72 -10.62 -13.90 -7.82
N SER A 73 -10.92 -13.00 -8.74
CA SER A 73 -9.91 -12.35 -9.59
C SER A 73 -8.96 -11.47 -8.78
N ILE A 74 -9.50 -10.57 -7.94
CA ILE A 74 -8.71 -9.62 -7.15
C ILE A 74 -7.91 -10.32 -6.05
N THR A 75 -8.44 -11.39 -5.43
CA THR A 75 -7.70 -12.14 -4.40
C THR A 75 -6.42 -12.78 -4.97
N GLY A 76 -6.40 -13.09 -6.27
CA GLY A 76 -5.21 -13.57 -6.97
C GLY A 76 -4.25 -12.47 -7.44
N SER A 77 -4.60 -11.18 -7.33
CA SER A 77 -3.84 -10.08 -7.93
C SER A 77 -3.62 -8.86 -7.04
N SER A 78 -4.14 -8.81 -5.82
CA SER A 78 -3.77 -7.72 -4.90
C SER A 78 -2.36 -8.00 -4.34
N LYS A 79 -1.36 -7.72 -5.15
CA LYS A 79 0.00 -7.58 -4.65
C LYS A 79 0.02 -6.37 -3.75
N TYR A 80 0.23 -6.62 -2.47
CA TYR A 80 0.50 -5.54 -1.54
C TYR A 80 1.81 -4.86 -1.92
N THR A 81 1.82 -3.55 -1.78
CA THR A 81 3.02 -2.76 -2.00
C THR A 81 3.71 -2.43 -0.69
N ILE A 82 4.95 -2.00 -0.77
CA ILE A 82 5.67 -1.46 0.38
C ILE A 82 4.96 -0.24 1.00
N PHE A 83 4.19 0.50 0.19
CA PHE A 83 3.41 1.65 0.65
C PHE A 83 2.17 1.23 1.46
N ASP A 84 1.54 0.09 1.12
CA ASP A 84 0.45 -0.50 1.93
C ASP A 84 0.97 -0.90 3.30
N PHE A 85 2.18 -1.48 3.35
CA PHE A 85 2.86 -1.78 4.61
C PHE A 85 3.12 -0.51 5.43
N SER A 86 3.70 0.51 4.79
CA SER A 86 3.97 1.80 5.43
C SER A 86 2.71 2.44 6.00
N ASN A 87 1.63 2.47 5.22
CA ASN A 87 0.34 3.03 5.65
C ASN A 87 -0.24 2.26 6.86
N ALA A 88 -0.21 0.93 6.81
CA ALA A 88 -0.68 0.09 7.90
C ALA A 88 0.16 0.25 9.17
N PHE A 89 1.49 0.36 9.02
CA PHE A 89 2.42 0.60 10.13
C PHE A 89 2.18 1.95 10.79
N VAL A 90 2.13 3.04 10.00
CA VAL A 90 1.91 4.40 10.51
C VAL A 90 0.53 4.55 11.16
N SER A 91 -0.51 3.94 10.60
CA SER A 91 -1.86 3.96 11.18
C SER A 91 -2.01 3.04 12.38
N ARG A 92 -0.95 2.32 12.78
CA ARG A 92 -0.94 1.31 13.85
C ARG A 92 -1.99 0.21 13.67
N ASN A 93 -2.34 -0.07 12.43
CA ASN A 93 -3.17 -1.23 12.09
C ASN A 93 -2.29 -2.48 12.01
N THR A 94 -1.92 -2.99 13.19
CA THR A 94 -0.97 -4.10 13.35
C THR A 94 -1.40 -5.35 12.59
N SER A 95 -2.70 -5.69 12.64
CA SER A 95 -3.24 -6.85 11.90
C SER A 95 -3.00 -6.71 10.39
N LYS A 96 -3.33 -5.54 9.81
CA LYS A 96 -3.10 -5.27 8.39
C LYS A 96 -1.61 -5.22 8.06
N ALA A 97 -0.80 -4.59 8.91
CA ALA A 97 0.65 -4.50 8.67
C ALA A 97 1.30 -5.90 8.63
N ILE A 98 0.92 -6.81 9.53
CA ILE A 98 1.41 -8.19 9.51
C ILE A 98 0.92 -8.94 8.26
N GLN A 99 -0.35 -8.80 7.89
CA GLN A 99 -0.88 -9.42 6.67
C GLN A 99 -0.10 -8.98 5.42
N VAL A 100 0.16 -7.68 5.29
CA VAL A 100 0.93 -7.11 4.18
C VAL A 100 2.38 -7.59 4.22
N LEU A 101 3.01 -7.60 5.40
CA LEU A 101 4.38 -8.05 5.59
C LEU A 101 4.58 -9.51 5.14
N GLU A 102 3.67 -10.41 5.52
CA GLU A 102 3.74 -11.83 5.10
C GLU A 102 3.55 -11.97 3.58
N SER A 103 2.68 -11.18 2.96
CA SER A 103 2.52 -11.18 1.50
C SER A 103 3.80 -10.71 0.80
N LEU A 104 4.39 -9.59 1.24
CA LEU A 104 5.65 -9.07 0.69
C LEU A 104 6.79 -10.09 0.82
N LYS A 105 6.83 -10.82 1.94
CA LYS A 105 7.80 -11.89 2.16
C LYS A 105 7.62 -13.05 1.16
N VAL A 106 6.39 -13.51 0.97
CA VAL A 106 6.06 -14.59 0.00
C VAL A 106 6.39 -14.16 -1.43
N GLU A 107 6.19 -12.89 -1.75
CA GLU A 107 6.51 -12.31 -3.07
C GLU A 107 8.02 -12.09 -3.29
N GLY A 108 8.86 -12.37 -2.29
CA GLY A 108 10.30 -12.22 -2.38
C GLY A 108 10.79 -10.77 -2.29
N THR A 109 10.01 -9.88 -1.67
CA THR A 109 10.46 -8.50 -1.43
C THR A 109 11.71 -8.51 -0.55
N PRO A 110 12.79 -7.80 -0.94
CA PRO A 110 14.01 -7.76 -0.12
C PRO A 110 13.78 -7.11 1.25
N GLU A 111 14.35 -7.69 2.32
CA GLU A 111 14.28 -7.16 3.68
C GLU A 111 14.82 -5.73 3.78
N THR A 112 15.84 -5.42 2.99
CA THR A 112 16.44 -4.08 2.92
C THR A 112 15.42 -3.02 2.52
N LEU A 113 14.48 -3.35 1.62
CA LEU A 113 13.41 -2.44 1.20
C LEU A 113 12.41 -2.21 2.34
N ILE A 114 12.08 -3.26 3.10
CA ILE A 114 11.20 -3.14 4.27
C ILE A 114 11.83 -2.25 5.35
N ILE A 115 13.11 -2.46 5.64
CA ILE A 115 13.85 -1.65 6.61
C ILE A 115 13.95 -0.19 6.16
N TRP A 116 14.18 0.05 4.86
CA TRP A 116 14.15 1.41 4.30
C TRP A 116 12.79 2.08 4.55
N ALA A 117 11.69 1.37 4.27
CA ALA A 117 10.35 1.90 4.48
C ALA A 117 10.09 2.22 5.96
N LEU A 118 10.40 1.29 6.88
CA LEU A 118 10.25 1.50 8.32
C LEU A 118 11.09 2.69 8.81
N THR A 119 12.33 2.81 8.34
CA THR A 119 13.21 3.94 8.68
C THR A 119 12.61 5.26 8.22
N ARG A 120 12.08 5.30 6.99
CA ARG A 120 11.38 6.47 6.45
C ARG A 120 10.19 6.87 7.31
N GLU A 121 9.36 5.90 7.71
CA GLU A 121 8.18 6.17 8.53
C GLU A 121 8.55 6.67 9.94
N LEU A 122 9.56 6.08 10.58
CA LEU A 122 10.06 6.56 11.86
C LEU A 122 10.63 7.98 11.76
N ASN A 123 11.36 8.29 10.66
CA ASN A 123 11.85 9.65 10.39
C ASN A 123 10.69 10.65 10.27
N ASN A 124 9.63 10.28 9.54
CA ASN A 124 8.45 11.11 9.39
C ASN A 124 7.73 11.31 10.72
N LEU A 125 7.50 10.24 11.49
CA LEU A 125 6.91 10.32 12.85
C LEU A 125 7.73 11.21 13.78
N PHE A 126 9.06 11.07 13.78
CA PHE A 126 9.95 11.89 14.58
C PHE A 126 9.89 13.37 14.20
N LYS A 127 9.91 13.68 12.89
CA LYS A 127 9.76 15.06 12.39
C LYS A 127 8.44 15.68 12.84
N VAL A 128 7.33 14.96 12.68
CA VAL A 128 6.00 15.46 13.06
C VAL A 128 5.87 15.59 14.57
N SER A 129 6.39 14.65 15.36
CA SER A 129 6.37 14.74 16.83
C SER A 129 7.18 15.94 17.37
N LYS A 130 8.20 16.40 16.60
CA LYS A 130 9.02 17.58 16.95
C LYS A 130 8.38 18.88 16.49
N SER A 131 7.84 18.92 15.27
CA SER A 131 7.33 20.14 14.63
C SER A 131 5.84 20.39 14.84
N GLY A 132 5.08 19.35 15.21
CA GLY A 132 3.61 19.39 15.26
C GLY A 132 2.92 19.46 13.88
N SER A 133 3.68 19.34 12.78
CA SER A 133 3.19 19.57 11.43
C SER A 133 3.69 18.52 10.43
N THR A 134 2.84 18.14 9.50
CA THR A 134 3.18 17.28 8.35
C THR A 134 3.71 18.05 7.15
N LYS A 135 3.91 19.36 7.27
CA LYS A 135 4.42 20.22 6.20
C LYS A 135 5.79 19.71 5.71
N GLY A 136 5.92 19.57 4.38
CA GLY A 136 7.13 19.05 3.76
C GLY A 136 7.26 17.52 3.75
N ILE A 137 6.24 16.79 4.21
CA ILE A 137 6.14 15.35 4.03
C ILE A 137 5.18 15.09 2.87
N TRP A 138 5.66 14.33 1.89
CA TRP A 138 4.86 13.95 0.74
C TRP A 138 4.07 12.67 1.01
N GLY A 139 2.79 12.66 0.63
CA GLY A 139 1.89 11.51 0.73
C GLY A 139 0.43 11.87 0.56
N PRO A 140 -0.45 10.88 0.38
CA PRO A 140 -1.89 11.07 0.36
C PRO A 140 -2.42 11.66 1.68
N ARG A 141 -3.55 12.34 1.64
CA ARG A 141 -4.11 13.02 2.82
C ARG A 141 -4.39 12.06 3.98
N ASN A 142 -4.98 10.91 3.71
CA ASN A 142 -5.23 9.87 4.71
C ASN A 142 -3.94 9.37 5.42
N TYR A 143 -2.84 9.26 4.69
CA TYR A 143 -1.53 8.94 5.28
C TYR A 143 -1.04 10.07 6.18
N LEU A 144 -1.11 11.34 5.72
CA LEU A 144 -0.67 12.49 6.50
C LEU A 144 -1.49 12.65 7.78
N ASP A 145 -2.81 12.41 7.71
CA ASP A 145 -3.71 12.45 8.87
C ASP A 145 -3.36 11.33 9.88
N SER A 146 -3.09 10.13 9.40
CA SER A 146 -2.63 9.01 10.24
C SER A 146 -1.28 9.32 10.89
N LEU A 147 -0.34 9.89 10.13
CA LEU A 147 0.97 10.28 10.62
C LEU A 147 0.88 11.34 11.72
N ALA A 148 0.04 12.36 11.52
CA ALA A 148 -0.20 13.41 12.50
C ALA A 148 -0.85 12.87 13.78
N LYS A 149 -1.80 11.95 13.68
CA LYS A 149 -2.44 11.28 14.81
C LYS A 149 -1.42 10.45 15.58
N THR A 150 -0.75 9.53 14.90
CA THR A 150 0.20 8.61 15.53
C THR A 150 1.39 9.33 16.16
N SER A 151 1.85 10.44 15.57
CA SER A 151 2.94 11.24 16.15
C SER A 151 2.61 11.88 17.50
N LYS A 152 1.33 12.06 17.82
CA LYS A 152 0.86 12.54 19.14
C LYS A 152 0.72 11.41 20.16
N GLU A 153 0.46 10.20 19.70
CA GLU A 153 0.22 9.02 20.53
C GLU A 153 1.51 8.26 20.87
N VAL A 154 2.53 8.36 20.00
CA VAL A 154 3.78 7.61 20.17
C VAL A 154 4.83 8.47 20.85
N ASP A 155 5.30 8.00 21.99
CA ASP A 155 6.40 8.64 22.73
C ASP A 155 7.71 8.58 21.91
N ARG A 156 8.51 9.64 22.00
CA ARG A 156 9.84 9.73 21.39
C ARG A 156 10.76 8.60 21.82
N TYR A 157 10.68 8.16 23.06
CA TYR A 157 11.44 7.02 23.55
C TYR A 157 11.11 5.75 22.75
N LYS A 158 9.82 5.53 22.43
CA LYS A 158 9.37 4.39 21.62
C LYS A 158 9.96 4.47 20.20
N ILE A 159 9.99 5.66 19.60
CA ILE A 159 10.62 5.87 18.29
C ILE A 159 12.12 5.54 18.35
N LEU A 160 12.85 6.01 19.37
CA LEU A 160 14.28 5.72 19.54
C LEU A 160 14.54 4.21 19.75
N LYS A 161 13.67 3.53 20.52
CA LYS A 161 13.74 2.08 20.67
C LYS A 161 13.54 1.35 19.35
N ALA A 162 12.60 1.82 18.51
CA ALA A 162 12.38 1.28 17.18
C ALA A 162 13.61 1.47 16.26
N TYR A 163 14.29 2.62 16.29
CA TYR A 163 15.55 2.82 15.56
C TYR A 163 16.63 1.84 15.98
N LYS A 164 16.81 1.62 17.28
CA LYS A 164 17.79 0.63 17.79
C LYS A 164 17.47 -0.76 17.27
N ARG A 165 16.17 -1.13 17.23
CA ARG A 165 15.73 -2.41 16.70
C ARG A 165 15.98 -2.52 15.19
N ILE A 166 15.71 -1.45 14.42
CA ILE A 166 16.03 -1.39 12.98
C ILE A 166 17.53 -1.57 12.74
N ALA A 167 18.39 -0.88 13.49
CA ALA A 167 19.84 -1.02 13.35
C ALA A 167 20.30 -2.46 13.63
N PHE A 168 19.72 -3.12 14.61
CA PHE A 168 19.97 -4.53 14.89
C PHE A 168 19.51 -5.43 13.72
N ILE A 169 18.32 -5.22 13.19
CA ILE A 169 17.80 -5.99 12.03
C ILE A 169 18.69 -5.77 10.80
N ASP A 170 19.11 -4.55 10.53
CA ASP A 170 20.05 -4.22 9.44
C ASP A 170 21.38 -4.99 9.60
N SER A 171 21.88 -5.11 10.82
CA SER A 171 23.07 -5.93 11.09
C SER A 171 22.86 -7.43 10.83
N CYS A 172 21.64 -7.93 11.04
CA CYS A 172 21.28 -9.30 10.68
C CYS A 172 21.23 -9.49 9.15
N ILE A 173 20.66 -8.54 8.42
CA ILE A 173 20.61 -8.55 6.95
C ILE A 173 22.02 -8.56 6.35
N LYS A 174 22.94 -7.80 6.96
CA LYS A 174 24.35 -7.70 6.54
C LYS A 174 25.23 -8.88 7.01
N GLY A 175 24.65 -9.84 7.72
CA GLY A 175 25.37 -11.06 8.18
C GLY A 175 26.22 -10.88 9.43
N PHE A 176 26.20 -9.70 10.10
CA PHE A 176 26.91 -9.49 11.37
C PHE A 176 26.25 -10.23 12.55
N ASN A 177 24.96 -10.53 12.45
CA ASN A 177 24.20 -11.28 13.42
C ASN A 177 23.43 -12.43 12.75
N LYS A 178 23.32 -13.57 13.43
CA LYS A 178 22.69 -14.80 12.86
C LYS A 178 21.17 -14.86 13.01
N GLN A 179 20.52 -13.83 13.54
CA GLN A 179 19.07 -13.84 13.69
C GLN A 179 18.37 -13.61 12.33
N ASN A 180 17.20 -14.22 12.19
CA ASN A 180 16.39 -14.06 10.99
C ASN A 180 15.84 -12.61 10.92
N PRO A 181 16.15 -11.83 9.86
CA PRO A 181 15.70 -10.45 9.73
C PRO A 181 14.17 -10.32 9.71
N TRP A 182 13.46 -11.24 9.06
CA TRP A 182 11.99 -11.24 8.98
C TRP A 182 11.32 -11.36 10.33
N LEU A 183 11.90 -12.17 11.23
CA LEU A 183 11.40 -12.28 12.60
C LEU A 183 11.55 -10.95 13.34
N GLY A 184 12.71 -10.30 13.21
CA GLY A 184 12.95 -8.99 13.79
C GLY A 184 12.02 -7.90 13.27
N ILE A 185 11.75 -7.87 11.96
CA ILE A 185 10.80 -6.94 11.31
C ILE A 185 9.38 -7.18 11.87
N ARG A 186 8.96 -8.45 11.94
CA ARG A 186 7.65 -8.83 12.47
C ARG A 186 7.48 -8.39 13.92
N GLU A 187 8.45 -8.67 14.79
CA GLU A 187 8.43 -8.25 16.19
C GLU A 187 8.35 -6.73 16.33
N LEU A 188 9.13 -5.99 15.53
CA LEU A 188 9.05 -4.53 15.52
C LEU A 188 7.65 -4.05 15.12
N THR A 189 7.05 -4.66 14.09
CA THR A 189 5.71 -4.32 13.62
C THR A 189 4.62 -4.61 14.68
N LEU A 190 4.79 -5.66 15.47
CA LEU A 190 3.86 -6.04 16.55
C LEU A 190 3.96 -5.13 17.77
N THR A 191 5.17 -4.63 18.07
CA THR A 191 5.45 -3.89 19.31
C THR A 191 5.42 -2.38 19.18
N PHE A 192 5.45 -1.87 17.94
CA PHE A 192 5.36 -0.44 17.63
C PHE A 192 3.91 0.03 17.59
#